data_0a3946d831399a0f6a6fa1422b0aba36
#
_entry.id   0a3946d831399a0f6a6fa1422b0aba36
#
_cell.length_a   1.000
_cell.length_b   1.000
_cell.length_c   1.000
_cell.angle_alpha   90.00
_cell.angle_beta   90.00
_cell.angle_gamma   90.00
#
_symmetry.space_group_name_H-M   'P 1'
#
loop_
_entity.id
_entity.type
_entity.pdbx_description
1 polymer ?
#
loop_
_entity_poly.entity_id
_entity_poly.type
_entity_poly.pdbx_seq_one_letter_code
_entity_poly.pdbx_strand_id
1 'polypeptide(L)'
;PWVFGCKPEIVLSGSMEPLFPVGSVIYYKETPFESIQQGDIITFTSGEATVTHRVVSIDSTAQTFRTKGDANSSTDSGSVPYSNVKGKVKKVVLPYFGYAIRFIQENYWVLAIVAGILLLGMIIS
;
A
#
# COMPACT_ATOMS: atom_id res chain seq x y z
N PRO A 1 0.24 14.71 3.29
CA PRO A 1 0.77 13.47 2.79
C PRO A 1 2.03 13.02 3.48
N TRP A 2 2.37 13.62 4.58
CA TRP A 2 3.66 13.38 5.18
C TRP A 2 3.59 12.37 6.29
N VAL A 3 4.29 11.26 6.11
CA VAL A 3 4.62 10.33 7.18
C VAL A 3 6.10 10.55 7.43
N PHE A 4 6.43 11.17 8.54
CA PHE A 4 7.79 11.62 8.84
C PHE A 4 8.79 10.46 8.77
N GLY A 5 9.87 10.64 7.99
CA GLY A 5 10.90 9.64 7.80
C GLY A 5 10.48 8.46 6.93
N CYS A 6 9.28 8.46 6.37
CA CYS A 6 8.80 7.39 5.49
C CYS A 6 8.94 7.77 4.02
N LYS A 7 9.06 6.75 3.18
CA LYS A 7 9.14 6.89 1.73
C LYS A 7 7.92 6.28 1.06
N PRO A 8 7.43 6.87 -0.04
CA PRO A 8 6.28 6.33 -0.75
C PRO A 8 6.68 5.29 -1.79
N GLU A 9 5.78 4.35 -2.03
CA GLU A 9 5.89 3.38 -3.10
C GLU A 9 4.49 3.09 -3.64
N ILE A 10 4.34 3.01 -4.96
CA ILE A 10 3.06 2.70 -5.58
C ILE A 10 2.91 1.20 -5.74
N VAL A 11 1.76 0.67 -5.34
CA VAL A 11 1.45 -0.75 -5.46
C VAL A 11 1.04 -1.06 -6.90
N LEU A 12 1.81 -1.93 -7.56
CA LEU A 12 1.61 -2.25 -8.98
C LEU A 12 0.99 -3.62 -9.22
N SER A 13 0.79 -4.43 -8.19
CA SER A 13 0.17 -5.76 -8.32
C SER A 13 -0.93 -5.97 -7.29
N GLY A 14 -1.81 -6.95 -7.56
CA GLY A 14 -2.90 -7.29 -6.65
C GLY A 14 -2.53 -8.30 -5.57
N SER A 15 -1.25 -8.59 -5.36
CA SER A 15 -0.81 -9.64 -4.44
C SER A 15 -1.16 -9.38 -2.97
N MET A 16 -1.45 -8.13 -2.61
CA MET A 16 -1.86 -7.76 -1.26
C MET A 16 -3.36 -7.44 -1.15
N GLU A 17 -4.14 -7.74 -2.17
CA GLU A 17 -5.58 -7.59 -2.06
C GLU A 17 -6.15 -8.62 -1.07
N PRO A 18 -7.22 -8.32 -0.38
CA PRO A 18 -8.00 -7.08 -0.45
C PRO A 18 -7.47 -5.95 0.45
N LEU A 19 -6.35 -6.16 1.14
CA LEU A 19 -5.84 -5.18 2.09
C LEU A 19 -5.55 -3.84 1.41
N PHE A 20 -4.81 -3.87 0.31
CA PHE A 20 -4.64 -2.68 -0.52
C PHE A 20 -4.53 -3.08 -2.00
N PRO A 21 -5.42 -2.50 -2.82
CA PRO A 21 -5.46 -2.80 -4.25
C PRO A 21 -4.36 -2.09 -5.03
N VAL A 22 -4.22 -2.49 -6.29
CA VAL A 22 -3.32 -1.82 -7.23
C VAL A 22 -3.62 -0.31 -7.27
N GLY A 23 -2.59 0.50 -7.29
CA GLY A 23 -2.71 1.95 -7.29
C GLY A 23 -2.68 2.57 -5.90
N SER A 24 -2.70 1.76 -4.85
CA SER A 24 -2.49 2.27 -3.49
C SER A 24 -1.08 2.84 -3.36
N VAL A 25 -0.91 3.82 -2.49
CA VAL A 25 0.41 4.33 -2.14
C VAL A 25 0.71 3.84 -0.73
N ILE A 26 1.81 3.12 -0.58
CA ILE A 26 2.29 2.70 0.73
C ILE A 26 3.44 3.59 1.15
N TYR A 27 3.56 3.81 2.44
CA TYR A 27 4.68 4.52 3.03
C TYR A 27 5.44 3.56 3.91
N TYR A 28 6.72 3.35 3.60
CA TYR A 28 7.57 2.47 4.37
C TYR A 28 8.69 3.27 5.04
N LYS A 29 9.17 2.73 6.15
CA LYS A 29 10.26 3.35 6.90
C LYS A 29 11.34 2.31 7.16
N GLU A 30 12.59 2.70 6.94
CA GLU A 30 13.72 1.85 7.29
C GLU A 30 13.61 1.42 8.75
N THR A 31 13.71 0.13 9.00
CA THR A 31 13.42 -0.46 10.29
C THR A 31 14.51 -1.48 10.62
N PRO A 32 15.06 -1.47 11.85
CA PRO A 32 16.05 -2.48 12.24
C PRO A 32 15.47 -3.89 12.13
N PHE A 33 16.33 -4.86 11.86
CA PHE A 33 15.90 -6.26 11.72
C PHE A 33 15.09 -6.71 12.94
N GLU A 34 15.56 -6.38 14.13
CA GLU A 34 14.95 -6.81 15.39
C GLU A 34 13.54 -6.25 15.61
N SER A 35 13.20 -5.18 14.92
CA SER A 35 11.90 -4.53 15.04
C SER A 35 10.89 -5.02 14.01
N ILE A 36 11.30 -5.90 13.11
CA ILE A 36 10.39 -6.51 12.14
C ILE A 36 9.89 -7.83 12.71
N GLN A 37 8.57 -7.99 12.75
CA GLN A 37 7.92 -9.15 13.36
C GLN A 37 7.10 -9.91 12.33
N GLN A 38 6.80 -11.17 12.65
CA GLN A 38 5.86 -11.95 11.87
C GLN A 38 4.52 -11.22 11.79
N GLY A 39 3.96 -11.15 10.59
CA GLY A 39 2.73 -10.41 10.34
C GLY A 39 2.96 -8.99 9.84
N ASP A 40 4.15 -8.44 10.00
CA ASP A 40 4.47 -7.13 9.45
C ASP A 40 4.52 -7.18 7.92
N ILE A 41 4.23 -6.04 7.31
CA ILE A 41 4.34 -5.89 5.85
C ILE A 41 5.63 -5.13 5.58
N ILE A 42 6.45 -5.69 4.71
CA ILE A 42 7.74 -5.10 4.35
C ILE A 42 7.80 -4.84 2.85
N THR A 43 8.57 -3.82 2.48
CA THR A 43 8.90 -3.49 1.09
C THR A 43 10.35 -3.87 0.88
N PHE A 44 10.62 -4.66 -0.15
CA PHE A 44 11.95 -5.18 -0.41
C PHE A 44 12.21 -5.27 -1.91
N THR A 45 13.49 -5.40 -2.28
CA THR A 45 13.89 -5.60 -3.66
C THR A 45 13.98 -7.09 -3.96
N SER A 46 13.48 -7.49 -5.14
CA SER A 46 13.59 -8.84 -5.67
C SER A 46 14.03 -8.72 -7.12
N GLY A 47 15.31 -8.95 -7.37
CA GLY A 47 15.90 -8.62 -8.66
C GLY A 47 15.80 -7.13 -8.93
N GLU A 48 15.16 -6.74 -10.03
CA GLU A 48 14.94 -5.33 -10.36
C GLU A 48 13.59 -4.81 -9.87
N ALA A 49 12.76 -5.68 -9.31
CA ALA A 49 11.43 -5.31 -8.85
C ALA A 49 11.43 -4.90 -7.39
N THR A 50 10.49 -4.04 -7.03
CA THR A 50 10.17 -3.73 -5.64
C THR A 50 8.88 -4.46 -5.30
N VAL A 51 8.90 -5.22 -4.21
CA VAL A 51 7.79 -6.06 -3.77
C VAL A 51 7.39 -5.65 -2.36
N THR A 52 6.09 -5.66 -2.08
CA THR A 52 5.54 -5.40 -0.76
C THR A 52 4.66 -6.59 -0.38
N HIS A 53 5.13 -7.39 0.56
CA HIS A 53 4.45 -8.59 1.03
C HIS A 53 4.52 -8.70 2.54
N ARG A 54 3.74 -9.64 3.08
CA ARG A 54 3.66 -9.86 4.53
C ARG A 54 4.70 -10.89 4.97
N VAL A 55 5.35 -10.63 6.10
CA VAL A 55 6.31 -11.56 6.71
C VAL A 55 5.55 -12.72 7.33
N VAL A 56 5.85 -13.95 6.89
CA VAL A 56 5.24 -15.16 7.44
C VAL A 56 6.16 -15.91 8.39
N SER A 57 7.47 -15.78 8.23
CA SER A 57 8.42 -16.34 9.19
C SER A 57 9.75 -15.58 9.12
N ILE A 58 10.53 -15.70 10.18
CA ILE A 58 11.80 -14.99 10.32
C ILE A 58 12.88 -15.99 10.74
N ASP A 59 14.01 -15.95 10.05
CA ASP A 59 15.21 -16.67 10.45
C ASP A 59 16.18 -15.67 11.07
N SER A 60 16.27 -15.67 12.39
CA SER A 60 17.11 -14.71 13.11
C SER A 60 18.60 -14.95 12.91
N THR A 61 19.01 -16.19 12.68
CA THR A 61 20.42 -16.54 12.49
C THR A 61 20.90 -16.04 11.13
N ALA A 62 20.14 -16.29 10.08
CA ALA A 62 20.48 -15.87 8.73
C ALA A 62 20.04 -14.44 8.44
N GLN A 63 19.20 -13.85 9.29
CA GLN A 63 18.57 -12.54 9.09
C GLN A 63 17.84 -12.49 7.76
N THR A 64 16.95 -13.46 7.55
CA THR A 64 16.13 -13.55 6.36
C THR A 64 14.66 -13.66 6.73
N PHE A 65 13.80 -13.34 5.77
CA PHE A 65 12.36 -13.40 5.93
C PHE A 65 11.76 -14.30 4.85
N ARG A 66 10.72 -15.04 5.24
CA ARG A 66 9.81 -15.68 4.28
C ARG A 66 8.59 -14.79 4.20
N THR A 67 8.14 -14.55 2.98
CA THR A 67 7.06 -13.58 2.73
C THR A 67 5.96 -14.21 1.89
N LYS A 68 4.79 -13.56 1.92
CA LYS A 68 3.64 -13.99 1.14
C LYS A 68 2.76 -12.78 0.85
N GLY A 69 2.29 -12.65 -0.38
CA GLY A 69 1.23 -11.72 -0.72
C GLY A 69 -0.10 -12.22 -0.15
N ASP A 70 -0.88 -11.33 0.44
CA ASP A 70 -2.14 -11.70 1.10
C ASP A 70 -3.12 -12.38 0.15
N ALA A 71 -3.10 -12.03 -1.13
CA ALA A 71 -3.96 -12.63 -2.15
C ALA A 71 -3.43 -13.96 -2.68
N ASN A 72 -2.18 -14.30 -2.39
CA ASN A 72 -1.56 -15.50 -2.92
C ASN A 72 -1.88 -16.72 -2.03
N SER A 73 -1.97 -17.89 -2.67
CA SER A 73 -2.30 -19.11 -1.94
C SER A 73 -1.09 -19.76 -1.27
N SER A 74 0.11 -19.37 -1.66
CA SER A 74 1.34 -19.96 -1.13
C SER A 74 2.39 -18.90 -0.82
N THR A 75 3.32 -19.28 0.06
CA THR A 75 4.47 -18.46 0.42
C THR A 75 5.36 -18.24 -0.79
N ASP A 76 5.96 -17.08 -0.89
CA ASP A 76 6.92 -16.77 -1.95
C ASP A 76 8.08 -17.76 -1.92
N SER A 77 8.59 -18.12 -3.09
CA SER A 77 9.75 -18.98 -3.18
C SER A 77 11.01 -18.21 -2.75
N GLY A 78 11.92 -18.92 -2.06
CA GLY A 78 13.13 -18.32 -1.55
C GLY A 78 12.90 -17.48 -0.30
N SER A 79 13.95 -16.85 0.18
CA SER A 79 13.90 -15.98 1.34
C SER A 79 14.45 -14.61 0.98
N VAL A 80 14.05 -13.62 1.76
CA VAL A 80 14.43 -12.21 1.57
C VAL A 80 15.50 -11.88 2.61
N PRO A 81 16.74 -11.61 2.19
CA PRO A 81 17.76 -11.14 3.12
C PRO A 81 17.39 -9.75 3.64
N TYR A 82 17.74 -9.47 4.89
CA TYR A 82 17.49 -8.15 5.45
C TYR A 82 18.12 -7.03 4.61
N SER A 83 19.25 -7.29 3.99
CA SER A 83 19.92 -6.30 3.12
C SER A 83 19.06 -5.87 1.92
N ASN A 84 18.06 -6.67 1.54
CA ASN A 84 17.15 -6.32 0.45
C ASN A 84 15.90 -5.59 0.94
N VAL A 85 15.69 -5.52 2.26
CA VAL A 85 14.51 -4.86 2.83
C VAL A 85 14.70 -3.36 2.80
N LYS A 86 13.78 -2.65 2.15
CA LYS A 86 13.77 -1.18 2.12
C LYS A 86 13.16 -0.61 3.40
N GLY A 87 12.16 -1.28 3.94
CA GLY A 87 11.55 -0.87 5.18
C GLY A 87 10.25 -1.58 5.48
N LYS A 88 9.69 -1.25 6.64
CA LYS A 88 8.40 -1.75 7.11
C LYS A 88 7.31 -0.75 6.74
N VAL A 89 6.19 -1.26 6.24
CA VAL A 89 5.06 -0.42 5.85
C VAL A 89 4.41 0.17 7.10
N LYS A 90 4.28 1.49 7.12
CA LYS A 90 3.71 2.24 8.24
C LYS A 90 2.33 2.81 7.92
N LYS A 91 2.05 3.09 6.66
CA LYS A 91 0.79 3.71 6.25
C LYS A 91 0.44 3.30 4.83
N VAL A 92 -0.85 3.15 4.58
CA VAL A 92 -1.38 2.86 3.25
C VAL A 92 -2.40 3.93 2.90
N VAL A 93 -2.27 4.49 1.71
CA VAL A 93 -3.28 5.39 1.14
C VAL A 93 -3.93 4.67 -0.04
N LEU A 94 -5.21 4.36 0.11
CA LEU A 94 -5.96 3.62 -0.89
C LEU A 94 -6.25 4.51 -2.11
N PRO A 95 -6.45 3.91 -3.30
CA PRO A 95 -6.63 4.68 -4.52
C PRO A 95 -8.01 5.33 -4.68
N TYR A 96 -8.91 5.12 -3.73
CA TYR A 96 -10.29 5.60 -3.82
C TYR A 96 -10.39 7.10 -4.05
N PHE A 97 -9.53 7.87 -3.37
CA PHE A 97 -9.51 9.32 -3.55
C PHE A 97 -9.13 9.69 -4.99
N GLY A 98 -8.12 9.04 -5.53
CA GLY A 98 -7.70 9.24 -6.92
C GLY A 98 -8.78 8.85 -7.92
N TYR A 99 -9.48 7.76 -7.67
CA TYR A 99 -10.61 7.33 -8.51
C TYR A 99 -11.75 8.33 -8.47
N ALA A 100 -12.05 8.87 -7.29
CA ALA A 100 -13.10 9.87 -7.15
C ALA A 100 -12.76 11.15 -7.92
N ILE A 101 -11.52 11.63 -7.80
CA ILE A 101 -11.06 12.81 -8.53
C ILE A 101 -11.14 12.56 -10.04
N ARG A 102 -10.67 11.40 -10.49
CA ARG A 102 -10.69 11.05 -11.91
C ARG A 102 -12.11 10.99 -12.46
N PHE A 103 -13.02 10.38 -11.70
CA PHE A 103 -14.42 10.33 -12.07
C PHE A 103 -15.00 11.72 -12.25
N ILE A 104 -14.72 12.62 -11.32
CA ILE A 104 -15.19 14.01 -11.37
C ILE A 104 -14.60 14.73 -12.59
N GLN A 105 -13.32 14.54 -12.87
CA GLN A 105 -12.66 15.18 -14.03
C GLN A 105 -13.23 14.71 -15.37
N GLU A 106 -13.59 13.44 -15.47
CA GLU A 106 -14.18 12.86 -16.69
C GLU A 106 -15.67 13.15 -16.81
N ASN A 107 -16.34 13.43 -15.69
CA ASN A 107 -17.78 13.62 -15.60
C ASN A 107 -18.11 14.89 -14.80
N TYR A 108 -17.49 16.01 -15.17
CA TYR A 108 -17.67 17.26 -14.42
C TYR A 108 -19.12 17.75 -14.34
N TRP A 109 -19.99 17.28 -15.24
CA TRP A 109 -21.42 17.55 -15.20
C TRP A 109 -22.06 17.04 -13.88
N VAL A 110 -21.47 16.03 -13.25
CA VAL A 110 -21.93 15.52 -11.96
C VAL A 110 -21.78 16.60 -10.89
N LEU A 111 -20.71 17.38 -10.93
CA LEU A 111 -20.52 18.50 -10.01
C LEU A 111 -21.63 19.54 -10.16
N ALA A 112 -22.04 19.82 -11.39
CA ALA A 112 -23.11 20.77 -11.64
C ALA A 112 -24.43 20.29 -11.04
N ILE A 113 -24.73 19.00 -11.16
CA ILE A 113 -25.95 18.42 -10.57
C ILE A 113 -25.89 18.48 -9.04
N VAL A 114 -24.78 18.10 -8.44
CA VAL A 114 -24.61 18.12 -6.99
C VAL A 114 -24.73 19.55 -6.46
N ALA A 115 -24.09 20.51 -7.11
CA ALA A 115 -24.18 21.91 -6.74
C ALA A 115 -25.62 22.44 -6.84
N GLY A 116 -26.34 22.04 -7.90
CA GLY A 116 -27.74 22.41 -8.08
C GLY A 116 -28.63 21.87 -6.98
N ILE A 117 -28.43 20.63 -6.57
CA ILE A 117 -29.19 20.00 -5.48
C ILE A 117 -28.92 20.71 -4.15
N LEU A 118 -27.67 21.05 -3.88
CA LEU A 118 -27.29 21.75 -2.66
C LEU A 118 -27.90 23.14 -2.61
N LEU A 119 -27.87 23.87 -3.73
CA LEU A 119 -28.50 25.20 -3.82
C LEU A 119 -30.00 25.14 -3.59
N LEU A 120 -30.68 24.16 -4.20
CA LEU A 120 -32.10 23.94 -3.98
C LEU A 120 -32.40 23.64 -2.51
N GLY A 121 -31.60 22.81 -1.88
CA GLY A 121 -31.75 22.53 -0.45
C GLY A 121 -31.60 23.77 0.40
N MET A 122 -30.68 24.65 0.06
CA MET A 122 -30.51 25.91 0.79
C MET A 122 -31.68 26.87 0.59
N ILE A 123 -32.29 26.88 -0.58
CA ILE A 123 -33.43 27.75 -0.88
C ILE A 123 -34.69 27.23 -0.19
N ILE A 124 -34.89 25.92 -0.15
CA ILE A 124 -36.10 25.31 0.40
C ILE A 124 -36.07 25.27 1.92
N SER A 125 -34.92 25.08 2.49
CA SER A 125 -34.76 25.06 3.94
C SER A 125 -34.64 26.49 4.51
#